data_5d4ba3a8768edc62be0c03d943dbecec
#
_entry.id   5d4ba3a8768edc62be0c03d943dbecec
#
_cell.length_a   1.000
_cell.length_b   1.000
_cell.length_c   1.000
_cell.angle_alpha   90.00
_cell.angle_beta   90.00
_cell.angle_gamma   90.00
#
_symmetry.space_group_name_H-M   'P 1'
#
loop_
_entity.id
_entity.type
_entity.pdbx_description
1 polymer ?
#
loop_
_entity_poly.entity_id
_entity_poly.type
_entity_poly.pdbx_seq_one_letter_code
_entity_poly.pdbx_strand_id
1 'polypeptide(L)'
;SYITNLDGEVVQHIEYVPFGEVFVEERNNIWNTPYLFNAKEFDEETGLYYYGARYYEPKLSQFLSVDRYSENYPNFNPYSYVGNNPIKYIDVNGDSIVINNRGYVNYYNPNDPDTRVFLNNRCIGSLGSTINANGWFDNLLSDNAKESDDLFSPLTFKNYVQQYGKWDYKYRSPANKNSETRSMKYHILGIAFYRKDKSKGLGDLPETYFLFRNNPKARAEDLNNFHFGVVGKSFWMFSEEFMLKTAGAVEMQKWAEDYKLGKRPTPYVPESWRPIIVTGYYPSVMGGGPIYEIGWPYGDNPKDSRWIIRGFNYYKSHMK
;
A
#
# COMPACT_ATOMS: atom_id res chain seq x y z
N SER A 1 -13.17 -25.33 16.61
CA SER A 1 -14.18 -24.25 16.69
C SER A 1 -15.25 -24.63 17.68
N TYR A 2 -15.75 -23.63 18.42
CA TYR A 2 -16.89 -23.82 19.35
C TYR A 2 -18.02 -22.88 18.93
N ILE A 3 -19.25 -23.41 18.91
CA ILE A 3 -20.47 -22.64 18.67
C ILE A 3 -21.28 -22.69 19.94
N THR A 4 -21.73 -21.53 20.41
CA THR A 4 -22.51 -21.41 21.65
C THR A 4 -23.92 -20.89 21.37
N ASN A 5 -24.87 -21.26 22.20
CA ASN A 5 -26.21 -20.67 22.24
C ASN A 5 -26.17 -19.28 22.93
N LEU A 6 -27.32 -18.63 23.04
CA LEU A 6 -27.43 -17.31 23.67
C LEU A 6 -27.09 -17.31 25.16
N ASP A 7 -27.14 -18.48 25.80
CA ASP A 7 -26.83 -18.66 27.23
C ASP A 7 -25.32 -18.97 27.44
N GLY A 8 -24.56 -19.09 26.38
CA GLY A 8 -23.13 -19.36 26.40
C GLY A 8 -22.77 -20.84 26.48
N GLU A 9 -23.73 -21.76 26.38
CA GLU A 9 -23.48 -23.19 26.36
C GLU A 9 -22.97 -23.64 25.00
N VAL A 10 -21.97 -24.53 24.96
CA VAL A 10 -21.46 -25.11 23.73
C VAL A 10 -22.50 -26.05 23.13
N VAL A 11 -22.96 -25.71 21.92
CA VAL A 11 -23.96 -26.52 21.18
C VAL A 11 -23.33 -27.33 20.05
N GLN A 12 -22.14 -26.89 19.56
CA GLN A 12 -21.39 -27.64 18.58
C GLN A 12 -19.88 -27.40 18.77
N HIS A 13 -19.09 -28.47 18.72
CA HIS A 13 -17.64 -28.45 18.73
C HIS A 13 -17.13 -29.13 17.49
N ILE A 14 -16.22 -28.46 16.75
CA ILE A 14 -15.67 -28.97 15.52
C ILE A 14 -14.14 -28.73 15.50
N GLU A 15 -13.42 -29.80 15.18
CA GLU A 15 -11.98 -29.73 14.89
C GLU A 15 -11.72 -30.10 13.43
N TYR A 16 -10.72 -29.43 12.84
CA TYR A 16 -10.36 -29.62 11.44
C TYR A 16 -8.90 -30.04 11.32
N VAL A 17 -8.62 -30.88 10.33
CA VAL A 17 -7.24 -31.00 9.81
C VAL A 17 -6.83 -29.72 9.08
N PRO A 18 -5.54 -29.47 8.84
CA PRO A 18 -5.05 -28.20 8.31
C PRO A 18 -5.76 -27.70 7.04
N PHE A 19 -6.21 -28.60 6.18
CA PHE A 19 -6.93 -28.28 4.95
C PHE A 19 -8.46 -28.26 5.08
N GLY A 20 -8.99 -28.32 6.30
CA GLY A 20 -10.41 -28.06 6.54
C GLY A 20 -11.32 -29.30 6.47
N GLU A 21 -10.78 -30.49 6.27
CA GLU A 21 -11.56 -31.71 6.50
C GLU A 21 -11.90 -31.81 7.98
N VAL A 22 -13.16 -32.16 8.30
CA VAL A 22 -13.64 -32.31 9.67
C VAL A 22 -12.98 -33.53 10.29
N PHE A 23 -12.25 -33.34 11.40
CA PHE A 23 -11.62 -34.41 12.17
C PHE A 23 -12.47 -34.87 13.33
N VAL A 24 -13.05 -33.95 14.06
CA VAL A 24 -13.99 -34.23 15.19
C VAL A 24 -15.18 -33.30 15.03
N GLU A 25 -16.39 -33.87 15.23
CA GLU A 25 -17.60 -33.09 15.32
C GLU A 25 -18.48 -33.66 16.43
N GLU A 26 -18.79 -32.82 17.42
CA GLU A 26 -19.68 -33.11 18.53
C GLU A 26 -20.83 -32.09 18.52
N ARG A 27 -22.08 -32.60 18.57
CA ARG A 27 -23.30 -31.78 18.54
C ARG A 27 -24.24 -32.19 19.68
N ASN A 28 -24.96 -31.23 20.23
CA ASN A 28 -26.03 -31.54 21.19
C ASN A 28 -27.39 -31.82 20.51
N ASN A 29 -27.43 -32.08 19.21
CA ASN A 29 -28.58 -32.47 18.38
C ASN A 29 -29.72 -31.45 18.20
N ILE A 30 -29.60 -30.23 18.69
CA ILE A 30 -30.68 -29.24 18.61
C ILE A 30 -30.42 -28.24 17.45
N TRP A 31 -29.16 -27.95 17.13
CA TRP A 31 -28.81 -26.93 16.17
C TRP A 31 -27.57 -27.30 15.36
N ASN A 32 -27.56 -26.95 14.08
CA ASN A 32 -26.45 -27.14 13.19
C ASN A 32 -26.18 -25.83 12.40
N THR A 33 -24.92 -25.44 12.27
CA THR A 33 -24.54 -24.35 11.38
C THR A 33 -24.05 -24.89 10.06
N PRO A 34 -24.48 -24.33 8.92
CA PRO A 34 -23.91 -24.67 7.63
C PRO A 34 -22.51 -24.08 7.42
N TYR A 35 -22.05 -23.18 8.31
CA TYR A 35 -20.77 -22.49 8.19
C TYR A 35 -19.70 -23.17 9.03
N LEU A 36 -18.75 -23.85 8.39
CA LEU A 36 -17.73 -24.64 9.06
C LEU A 36 -16.32 -24.00 8.87
N PHE A 37 -15.41 -24.70 8.21
CA PHE A 37 -14.02 -24.27 8.04
C PHE A 37 -13.91 -22.87 7.45
N ASN A 38 -13.16 -21.97 8.12
CA ASN A 38 -12.99 -20.56 7.74
C ASN A 38 -14.31 -19.78 7.57
N ALA A 39 -15.35 -20.17 8.31
CA ALA A 39 -16.70 -19.61 8.20
C ALA A 39 -17.29 -19.71 6.78
N LYS A 40 -16.95 -20.77 6.04
CA LYS A 40 -17.50 -21.06 4.72
C LYS A 40 -18.69 -21.99 4.83
N GLU A 41 -19.67 -21.75 3.97
CA GLU A 41 -20.83 -22.63 3.82
C GLU A 41 -20.37 -24.00 3.35
N PHE A 42 -20.72 -25.03 4.11
CA PHE A 42 -20.43 -26.42 3.82
C PHE A 42 -21.70 -27.09 3.27
N ASP A 43 -21.63 -27.59 2.09
CA ASP A 43 -22.67 -28.39 1.48
C ASP A 43 -22.52 -29.85 1.94
N GLU A 44 -23.38 -30.29 2.83
CA GLU A 44 -23.33 -31.65 3.40
C GLU A 44 -23.61 -32.72 2.31
N GLU A 45 -24.37 -32.41 1.26
CA GLU A 45 -24.71 -33.37 0.21
C GLU A 45 -23.49 -33.65 -0.71
N THR A 46 -22.70 -32.61 -1.02
CA THR A 46 -21.55 -32.75 -1.89
C THR A 46 -20.22 -32.87 -1.15
N GLY A 47 -20.17 -32.46 0.13
CA GLY A 47 -18.96 -32.44 0.93
C GLY A 47 -18.03 -31.26 0.59
N LEU A 48 -18.52 -30.26 -0.10
CA LEU A 48 -17.76 -29.12 -0.62
C LEU A 48 -17.98 -27.86 0.20
N TYR A 49 -16.94 -27.02 0.29
CA TYR A 49 -17.06 -25.66 0.81
C TYR A 49 -17.28 -24.66 -0.32
N TYR A 50 -18.28 -23.80 -0.16
CA TYR A 50 -18.50 -22.69 -1.08
C TYR A 50 -17.70 -21.46 -0.66
N TYR A 51 -16.69 -21.13 -1.44
CA TYR A 51 -15.81 -19.98 -1.20
C TYR A 51 -16.25 -18.70 -1.94
N GLY A 52 -17.41 -18.70 -2.57
CA GLY A 52 -17.93 -17.57 -3.38
C GLY A 52 -17.55 -17.69 -4.85
N ALA A 53 -16.27 -17.64 -5.16
CA ALA A 53 -15.79 -17.77 -6.54
C ALA A 53 -15.60 -19.22 -6.98
N ARG A 54 -15.33 -20.13 -6.05
CA ARG A 54 -15.00 -21.54 -6.33
C ARG A 54 -15.57 -22.48 -5.26
N TYR A 55 -15.76 -23.74 -5.63
CA TYR A 55 -16.00 -24.84 -4.68
C TYR A 55 -14.69 -25.50 -4.30
N TYR A 56 -14.49 -25.70 -3.01
CA TYR A 56 -13.31 -26.30 -2.41
C TYR A 56 -13.60 -27.69 -1.86
N GLU A 57 -12.79 -28.66 -2.27
CA GLU A 57 -12.83 -30.04 -1.78
C GLU A 57 -11.76 -30.25 -0.71
N PRO A 58 -12.14 -30.32 0.60
CA PRO A 58 -11.16 -30.41 1.68
C PRO A 58 -10.37 -31.73 1.68
N LYS A 59 -10.98 -32.83 1.23
CA LYS A 59 -10.30 -34.13 1.16
C LYS A 59 -9.20 -34.17 0.10
N LEU A 60 -9.36 -33.41 -0.98
CA LEU A 60 -8.36 -33.26 -2.03
C LEU A 60 -7.42 -32.09 -1.76
N SER A 61 -7.74 -31.24 -0.78
CA SER A 61 -6.99 -30.02 -0.46
C SER A 61 -6.91 -29.03 -1.64
N GLN A 62 -7.94 -29.03 -2.53
CA GLN A 62 -7.93 -28.30 -3.78
C GLN A 62 -9.29 -27.69 -4.13
N PHE A 63 -9.28 -26.62 -4.91
CA PHE A 63 -10.47 -26.13 -5.59
C PHE A 63 -10.84 -27.05 -6.76
N LEU A 64 -12.14 -27.19 -7.05
CA LEU A 64 -12.62 -28.03 -8.15
C LEU A 64 -12.56 -27.34 -9.53
N SER A 65 -12.37 -26.02 -9.53
CA SER A 65 -12.21 -25.25 -10.77
C SER A 65 -10.84 -24.57 -10.83
N VAL A 66 -10.35 -24.37 -12.05
CA VAL A 66 -9.13 -23.61 -12.32
C VAL A 66 -9.28 -22.20 -11.74
N ASP A 67 -8.24 -21.72 -11.10
CA ASP A 67 -8.16 -20.30 -10.76
C ASP A 67 -8.22 -19.50 -12.06
N ARG A 68 -9.21 -18.61 -12.18
CA ARG A 68 -9.38 -17.77 -13.39
C ARG A 68 -8.16 -16.89 -13.67
N TYR A 69 -7.23 -16.79 -12.72
CA TYR A 69 -6.00 -16.00 -12.81
C TYR A 69 -4.73 -16.84 -12.79
N SER A 70 -4.85 -18.15 -12.97
CA SER A 70 -3.72 -19.09 -13.01
C SER A 70 -2.61 -18.65 -13.97
N GLU A 71 -2.95 -17.96 -15.06
CA GLU A 71 -1.96 -17.41 -16.01
C GLU A 71 -1.01 -16.38 -15.39
N ASN A 72 -1.44 -15.69 -14.33
CA ASN A 72 -0.62 -14.72 -13.60
C ASN A 72 0.36 -15.36 -12.62
N TYR A 73 0.17 -16.66 -12.36
CA TYR A 73 0.94 -17.43 -11.39
C TYR A 73 1.42 -18.77 -11.97
N PRO A 74 2.23 -18.77 -13.04
CA PRO A 74 2.61 -20.00 -13.76
C PRO A 74 3.38 -21.00 -12.90
N ASN A 75 3.89 -20.58 -11.74
CA ASN A 75 4.61 -21.42 -10.79
C ASN A 75 3.70 -22.09 -9.73
N PHE A 76 2.40 -21.78 -9.72
CA PHE A 76 1.43 -22.37 -8.78
C PHE A 76 0.47 -23.27 -9.53
N ASN A 77 0.09 -24.39 -8.88
CA ASN A 77 -0.99 -25.23 -9.38
C ASN A 77 -2.30 -24.43 -9.39
N PRO A 78 -3.01 -24.31 -10.54
CA PRO A 78 -4.23 -23.52 -10.67
C PRO A 78 -5.39 -23.98 -9.77
N TYR A 79 -5.31 -25.17 -9.20
CA TYR A 79 -6.31 -25.72 -8.28
C TYR A 79 -5.89 -25.60 -6.80
N SER A 80 -4.67 -25.10 -6.52
CA SER A 80 -4.15 -25.09 -5.16
C SER A 80 -4.96 -24.17 -4.24
N TYR A 81 -5.23 -24.65 -3.02
CA TYR A 81 -5.75 -23.85 -1.94
C TYR A 81 -4.61 -23.15 -1.21
N VAL A 82 -4.67 -21.82 -1.09
CA VAL A 82 -3.72 -20.94 -0.37
C VAL A 82 -2.24 -21.26 -0.60
N GLY A 83 -1.86 -21.65 -1.82
CA GLY A 83 -0.49 -22.02 -2.18
C GLY A 83 0.06 -23.20 -1.37
N ASN A 84 -0.80 -24.13 -0.96
CA ASN A 84 -0.50 -25.30 -0.12
C ASN A 84 0.03 -24.96 1.28
N ASN A 85 -0.36 -23.81 1.84
CA ASN A 85 0.06 -23.39 3.18
C ASN A 85 -1.14 -22.91 4.02
N PRO A 86 -2.10 -23.79 4.40
CA PRO A 86 -3.34 -23.45 5.10
C PRO A 86 -3.13 -23.03 6.56
N ILE A 87 -1.97 -23.32 7.14
CA ILE A 87 -1.63 -22.88 8.50
C ILE A 87 -1.27 -21.38 8.52
N LYS A 88 -0.72 -20.88 7.41
CA LYS A 88 -0.24 -19.50 7.30
C LYS A 88 -1.23 -18.57 6.59
N TYR A 89 -2.05 -19.11 5.69
CA TYR A 89 -2.94 -18.35 4.83
C TYR A 89 -4.36 -18.89 4.89
N ILE A 90 -5.32 -17.97 4.81
CA ILE A 90 -6.75 -18.28 4.64
C ILE A 90 -7.19 -17.62 3.33
N ASP A 91 -7.90 -18.36 2.50
CA ASP A 91 -8.62 -17.80 1.38
C ASP A 91 -9.95 -17.23 1.87
N VAL A 92 -10.16 -15.93 1.77
CA VAL A 92 -11.34 -15.28 2.38
C VAL A 92 -12.56 -15.30 1.47
N ASN A 93 -12.37 -15.25 0.14
CA ASN A 93 -13.48 -15.31 -0.83
C ASN A 93 -13.05 -15.96 -2.16
N GLY A 94 -11.91 -16.61 -2.19
CA GLY A 94 -11.32 -17.04 -3.44
C GLY A 94 -10.56 -15.92 -4.18
N ASP A 95 -10.59 -14.64 -3.74
CA ASP A 95 -10.09 -13.51 -4.52
C ASP A 95 -9.88 -12.20 -3.72
N SER A 96 -9.31 -12.15 -2.54
CA SER A 96 -9.03 -10.91 -1.80
C SER A 96 -7.60 -10.39 -1.99
N ILE A 97 -7.33 -9.13 -1.61
CA ILE A 97 -5.98 -8.56 -1.64
C ILE A 97 -5.22 -8.96 -0.38
N VAL A 98 -4.09 -9.63 -0.53
CA VAL A 98 -3.22 -10.00 0.59
C VAL A 98 -1.90 -9.25 0.48
N ILE A 99 -1.52 -8.56 1.55
CA ILE A 99 -0.23 -7.87 1.64
C ILE A 99 0.68 -8.51 2.70
N ASN A 100 1.99 -8.31 2.54
CA ASN A 100 2.95 -8.67 3.56
C ASN A 100 3.13 -7.54 4.60
N ASN A 101 3.99 -7.78 5.59
CA ASN A 101 4.27 -6.84 6.68
C ASN A 101 5.03 -5.56 6.26
N ARG A 102 5.20 -5.30 4.97
CA ARG A 102 5.77 -4.08 4.36
C ARG A 102 4.85 -3.47 3.30
N GLY A 103 3.60 -3.93 3.19
CA GLY A 103 2.63 -3.43 2.22
C GLY A 103 2.83 -3.91 0.78
N TYR A 104 3.78 -4.81 0.52
CA TYR A 104 3.89 -5.47 -0.77
C TYR A 104 2.80 -6.51 -0.93
N VAL A 105 2.22 -6.55 -2.10
CA VAL A 105 1.10 -7.42 -2.42
C VAL A 105 1.59 -8.83 -2.72
N ASN A 106 1.14 -9.78 -1.92
CA ASN A 106 1.37 -11.20 -2.15
C ASN A 106 0.33 -11.77 -3.12
N TYR A 107 -0.91 -11.25 -3.03
CA TYR A 107 -2.01 -11.64 -3.89
C TYR A 107 -2.89 -10.44 -4.23
N TYR A 108 -3.28 -10.28 -5.48
CA TYR A 108 -4.17 -9.23 -5.97
C TYR A 108 -4.83 -9.61 -7.30
N ASN A 109 -6.13 -9.51 -7.32
CA ASN A 109 -6.93 -9.63 -8.52
C ASN A 109 -7.58 -8.28 -8.88
N PRO A 110 -7.22 -7.67 -10.02
CA PRO A 110 -7.76 -6.37 -10.41
C PRO A 110 -9.25 -6.39 -10.77
N ASN A 111 -9.80 -7.56 -11.10
CA ASN A 111 -11.20 -7.73 -11.53
C ASN A 111 -12.12 -8.24 -10.41
N ASP A 112 -11.57 -8.46 -9.22
CA ASP A 112 -12.32 -8.90 -8.06
C ASP A 112 -13.21 -7.76 -7.53
N PRO A 113 -14.52 -8.00 -7.31
CA PRO A 113 -15.38 -7.08 -6.60
C PRO A 113 -14.99 -6.93 -5.11
N ASP A 114 -14.29 -7.90 -4.54
CA ASP A 114 -13.79 -7.79 -3.16
C ASP A 114 -12.56 -6.89 -3.10
N THR A 115 -12.74 -5.74 -2.49
CA THR A 115 -11.71 -4.70 -2.33
C THR A 115 -11.03 -4.75 -0.97
N ARG A 116 -11.37 -5.75 -0.10
CA ARG A 116 -10.78 -5.89 1.23
C ARG A 116 -9.29 -6.21 1.15
N VAL A 117 -8.54 -5.64 2.09
CA VAL A 117 -7.10 -5.81 2.21
C VAL A 117 -6.79 -6.56 3.49
N PHE A 118 -6.01 -7.62 3.38
CA PHE A 118 -5.64 -8.49 4.48
C PHE A 118 -4.13 -8.46 4.76
N LEU A 119 -3.78 -8.42 6.04
CA LEU A 119 -2.44 -8.59 6.56
C LEU A 119 -2.47 -9.69 7.63
N ASN A 120 -1.70 -10.77 7.43
CA ASN A 120 -1.67 -11.91 8.36
C ASN A 120 -3.09 -12.42 8.72
N ASN A 121 -3.91 -12.65 7.72
CA ASN A 121 -5.31 -13.11 7.81
C ASN A 121 -6.28 -12.15 8.52
N ARG A 122 -5.84 -10.95 8.89
CA ARG A 122 -6.70 -9.93 9.48
C ARG A 122 -7.06 -8.89 8.41
N CYS A 123 -8.35 -8.61 8.25
CA CYS A 123 -8.80 -7.50 7.42
C CYS A 123 -8.35 -6.17 8.05
N ILE A 124 -7.62 -5.36 7.29
CA ILE A 124 -7.10 -4.06 7.72
C ILE A 124 -7.80 -2.89 7.03
N GLY A 125 -8.80 -3.15 6.22
CA GLY A 125 -9.58 -2.16 5.47
C GLY A 125 -9.87 -2.59 4.05
N SER A 126 -10.28 -1.64 3.20
CA SER A 126 -10.59 -1.92 1.78
C SER A 126 -10.17 -0.76 0.87
N LEU A 127 -9.87 -1.09 -0.38
CA LEU A 127 -9.72 -0.07 -1.44
C LEU A 127 -11.04 0.67 -1.64
N GLY A 128 -10.95 1.96 -1.98
CA GLY A 128 -12.11 2.83 -2.09
C GLY A 128 -12.70 3.28 -0.74
N SER A 129 -12.06 2.91 0.37
CA SER A 129 -12.46 3.29 1.73
C SER A 129 -11.24 3.66 2.57
N THR A 130 -11.04 3.00 3.68
CA THR A 130 -9.94 3.28 4.60
C THR A 130 -9.16 2.01 4.93
N ILE A 131 -7.82 2.08 4.87
CA ILE A 131 -6.91 0.99 5.19
C ILE A 131 -6.06 1.40 6.40
N ASN A 132 -5.94 0.52 7.38
CA ASN A 132 -5.03 0.71 8.50
C ASN A 132 -3.59 0.45 8.04
N ALA A 133 -2.74 1.47 8.12
CA ALA A 133 -1.35 1.40 7.71
C ALA A 133 -0.38 1.12 8.87
N ASN A 134 -0.86 1.08 10.11
CA ASN A 134 -0.01 0.80 11.26
C ASN A 134 0.60 -0.61 11.16
N GLY A 135 1.83 -0.73 11.60
CA GLY A 135 2.60 -1.97 11.54
C GLY A 135 3.28 -2.18 10.21
N TRP A 136 2.56 -2.41 9.11
CA TRP A 136 3.22 -2.66 7.82
C TRP A 136 3.96 -1.44 7.27
N PHE A 137 3.41 -0.23 7.46
CA PHE A 137 4.08 0.98 7.01
C PHE A 137 5.23 1.37 7.95
N ASP A 138 5.09 1.15 9.26
CA ASP A 138 6.21 1.30 10.22
C ASP A 138 7.42 0.42 9.83
N ASN A 139 7.17 -0.84 9.48
CA ASN A 139 8.21 -1.77 9.05
C ASN A 139 8.91 -1.31 7.76
N LEU A 140 8.10 -0.86 6.78
CA LEU A 140 8.62 -0.31 5.53
C LEU A 140 9.52 0.91 5.79
N LEU A 141 9.07 1.85 6.62
CA LEU A 141 9.81 3.05 6.97
C LEU A 141 11.13 2.70 7.68
N SER A 142 11.09 1.76 8.64
CA SER A 142 12.27 1.35 9.39
C SER A 142 13.34 0.74 8.50
N ASP A 143 12.94 -0.18 7.61
CA ASP A 143 13.90 -0.84 6.71
C ASP A 143 14.52 0.14 5.72
N ASN A 144 13.70 1.02 5.14
CA ASN A 144 14.20 1.99 4.17
C ASN A 144 15.00 3.12 4.81
N ALA A 145 14.71 3.50 6.06
CA ALA A 145 15.53 4.45 6.79
C ALA A 145 16.93 3.89 7.09
N LYS A 146 17.01 2.62 7.50
CA LYS A 146 18.31 1.94 7.69
C LYS A 146 19.10 1.86 6.38
N GLU A 147 18.43 1.42 5.30
CA GLU A 147 19.09 1.36 4.00
C GLU A 147 19.52 2.76 3.53
N SER A 148 18.76 3.81 3.80
CA SER A 148 19.11 5.19 3.46
C SER A 148 20.32 5.71 4.24
N ASP A 149 20.41 5.37 5.52
CA ASP A 149 21.56 5.72 6.38
C ASP A 149 22.86 5.07 5.89
N ASP A 150 22.76 3.86 5.33
CA ASP A 150 23.89 3.11 4.75
C ASP A 150 24.33 3.62 3.37
N LEU A 151 23.61 4.57 2.75
CA LEU A 151 23.97 5.09 1.43
C LEU A 151 25.11 6.11 1.51
N PHE A 152 26.13 5.91 0.69
CA PHE A 152 27.29 6.81 0.56
C PHE A 152 27.25 7.70 -0.70
N SER A 153 26.18 7.65 -1.49
CA SER A 153 26.09 8.37 -2.77
C SER A 153 24.79 9.15 -2.91
N PRO A 154 24.87 10.48 -3.06
CA PRO A 154 23.72 11.32 -3.40
C PRO A 154 23.00 10.87 -4.68
N LEU A 155 23.75 10.36 -5.67
CA LEU A 155 23.17 9.87 -6.92
C LEU A 155 22.35 8.59 -6.70
N THR A 156 22.84 7.68 -5.88
CA THR A 156 22.09 6.46 -5.51
C THR A 156 20.82 6.83 -4.78
N PHE A 157 20.89 7.76 -3.81
CA PHE A 157 19.71 8.25 -3.10
C PHE A 157 18.69 8.85 -4.08
N LYS A 158 19.15 9.75 -4.99
CA LYS A 158 18.30 10.33 -6.04
C LYS A 158 17.61 9.23 -6.87
N ASN A 159 18.35 8.23 -7.32
CA ASN A 159 17.80 7.13 -8.13
C ASN A 159 16.75 6.31 -7.37
N TYR A 160 16.85 6.22 -6.04
CA TYR A 160 15.86 5.51 -5.22
C TYR A 160 14.56 6.29 -5.03
N VAL A 161 14.64 7.60 -4.85
CA VAL A 161 13.47 8.45 -4.55
C VAL A 161 12.79 9.05 -5.78
N GLN A 162 13.46 9.08 -6.93
CA GLN A 162 12.88 9.63 -8.16
C GLN A 162 11.70 8.80 -8.66
N GLN A 163 10.92 9.35 -9.59
CA GLN A 163 9.81 8.64 -10.24
C GLN A 163 10.27 7.29 -10.79
N TYR A 164 9.51 6.23 -10.51
CA TYR A 164 9.84 4.82 -10.80
C TYR A 164 11.06 4.26 -10.04
N GLY A 165 11.65 5.00 -9.15
CA GLY A 165 12.75 4.53 -8.32
C GLY A 165 12.35 3.45 -7.30
N LYS A 166 13.35 2.88 -6.64
CA LYS A 166 13.15 1.79 -5.67
C LYS A 166 12.16 2.15 -4.56
N TRP A 167 12.10 3.41 -4.14
CA TRP A 167 11.28 3.91 -3.05
C TRP A 167 10.04 4.71 -3.50
N ASP A 168 9.75 4.72 -4.80
CA ASP A 168 8.53 5.33 -5.32
C ASP A 168 7.38 4.30 -5.36
N TYR A 169 6.73 4.10 -4.23
CA TYR A 169 5.72 3.04 -4.05
C TYR A 169 4.42 3.30 -4.80
N LYS A 170 4.07 4.57 -5.07
CA LYS A 170 2.85 4.89 -5.81
C LYS A 170 2.89 4.38 -7.26
N TYR A 171 4.07 4.24 -7.86
CA TYR A 171 4.22 3.73 -9.23
C TYR A 171 4.41 2.20 -9.31
N ARG A 172 4.44 1.49 -8.17
CA ARG A 172 4.50 0.03 -8.14
C ARG A 172 3.10 -0.58 -8.15
N SER A 173 2.54 -0.72 -9.35
CA SER A 173 1.20 -1.23 -9.59
C SER A 173 1.13 -1.97 -10.91
N PRO A 174 0.20 -2.96 -11.07
CA PRO A 174 -0.08 -3.62 -12.35
C PRO A 174 -0.47 -2.66 -13.46
N ALA A 175 -1.04 -1.49 -13.12
CA ALA A 175 -1.41 -0.46 -14.09
C ALA A 175 -0.21 0.28 -14.69
N ASN A 176 0.94 0.21 -14.05
CA ASN A 176 2.14 0.86 -14.56
C ASN A 176 2.85 -0.04 -15.56
N LYS A 177 2.84 0.35 -16.85
CA LYS A 177 3.40 -0.43 -17.96
C LYS A 177 4.91 -0.24 -18.16
N ASN A 178 5.59 0.57 -17.34
CA ASN A 178 7.04 0.77 -17.48
C ASN A 178 7.81 -0.51 -17.19
N SER A 179 8.75 -0.84 -18.06
CA SER A 179 9.50 -2.10 -18.05
C SER A 179 10.32 -2.30 -16.76
N GLU A 180 10.83 -1.24 -16.17
CA GLU A 180 11.63 -1.29 -14.95
C GLU A 180 10.84 -1.71 -13.71
N THR A 181 9.54 -1.44 -13.67
CA THR A 181 8.66 -1.83 -12.55
C THR A 181 8.03 -3.20 -12.72
N ARG A 182 8.10 -3.83 -13.91
CA ARG A 182 7.50 -5.16 -14.17
C ARG A 182 8.12 -6.30 -13.36
N SER A 183 9.39 -6.19 -13.00
CA SER A 183 10.09 -7.18 -12.16
C SER A 183 9.95 -6.92 -10.66
N MET A 184 9.38 -5.79 -10.25
CA MET A 184 9.21 -5.41 -8.86
C MET A 184 7.85 -5.90 -8.33
N LYS A 185 7.82 -6.33 -7.07
CA LYS A 185 6.56 -6.65 -6.38
C LYS A 185 5.65 -5.44 -6.32
N TYR A 186 4.37 -5.63 -6.61
CA TYR A 186 3.37 -4.59 -6.47
C TYR A 186 3.26 -4.13 -5.01
N HIS A 187 2.88 -2.87 -4.83
CA HIS A 187 2.70 -2.29 -3.51
C HIS A 187 1.28 -1.75 -3.36
N ILE A 188 0.68 -1.88 -2.16
CA ILE A 188 -0.70 -1.45 -1.91
C ILE A 188 -0.90 0.06 -2.18
N LEU A 189 0.13 0.88 -1.92
CA LEU A 189 0.08 2.31 -2.24
C LEU A 189 -0.06 2.55 -3.74
N GLY A 190 0.64 1.76 -4.57
CA GLY A 190 0.52 1.85 -6.03
C GLY A 190 -0.84 1.43 -6.53
N ILE A 191 -1.39 0.33 -6.00
CA ILE A 191 -2.73 -0.13 -6.35
C ILE A 191 -3.78 0.93 -5.96
N ALA A 192 -3.73 1.46 -4.74
CA ALA A 192 -4.64 2.48 -4.27
C ALA A 192 -4.57 3.78 -5.10
N PHE A 193 -3.37 4.16 -5.54
CA PHE A 193 -3.16 5.36 -6.36
C PHE A 193 -3.80 5.23 -7.75
N TYR A 194 -3.61 4.08 -8.42
CA TYR A 194 -4.13 3.88 -9.77
C TYR A 194 -5.59 3.43 -9.83
N ARG A 195 -6.12 2.80 -8.77
CA ARG A 195 -7.52 2.35 -8.70
C ARG A 195 -8.54 3.50 -8.81
N LYS A 196 -8.11 4.71 -8.50
CA LYS A 196 -8.91 5.93 -8.66
C LYS A 196 -9.01 6.40 -10.12
N ASP A 197 -8.09 6.00 -10.98
CA ASP A 197 -7.95 6.55 -12.34
C ASP A 197 -8.48 5.57 -13.38
N LYS A 198 -9.70 5.82 -13.87
CA LYS A 198 -10.35 5.04 -14.96
C LYS A 198 -9.45 4.81 -16.16
N SER A 199 -8.61 5.80 -16.50
CA SER A 199 -7.71 5.72 -17.65
C SER A 199 -6.61 4.66 -17.49
N LYS A 200 -6.39 4.18 -16.28
CA LYS A 200 -5.36 3.19 -15.94
C LYS A 200 -5.87 1.74 -15.93
N GLY A 201 -7.17 1.52 -16.19
CA GLY A 201 -7.73 0.17 -16.39
C GLY A 201 -7.87 -0.70 -15.14
N LEU A 202 -7.73 -0.15 -13.94
CA LEU A 202 -7.88 -0.87 -12.67
C LEU A 202 -9.26 -0.73 -12.01
N GLY A 203 -10.22 -0.10 -12.72
CA GLY A 203 -11.60 0.10 -12.26
C GLY A 203 -11.78 1.34 -11.41
N ASP A 204 -13.06 1.62 -11.15
CA ASP A 204 -13.60 2.87 -10.59
C ASP A 204 -13.89 2.71 -9.12
N LEU A 205 -12.94 2.98 -8.26
CA LEU A 205 -13.18 3.04 -6.84
C LEU A 205 -13.07 4.49 -6.33
N PRO A 206 -13.82 4.84 -5.28
CA PRO A 206 -13.55 6.05 -4.52
C PRO A 206 -12.10 6.13 -4.07
N GLU A 207 -11.65 7.32 -3.67
CA GLU A 207 -10.30 7.50 -3.16
C GLU A 207 -10.05 6.62 -1.92
N THR A 208 -8.93 5.89 -1.92
CA THR A 208 -8.50 5.11 -0.77
C THR A 208 -7.70 5.97 0.18
N TYR A 209 -8.07 5.94 1.46
CA TYR A 209 -7.37 6.62 2.54
C TYR A 209 -6.65 5.63 3.44
N PHE A 210 -5.56 6.09 4.03
CA PHE A 210 -4.75 5.32 4.97
C PHE A 210 -4.76 5.99 6.34
N LEU A 211 -4.94 5.19 7.38
CA LEU A 211 -4.76 5.61 8.78
C LEU A 211 -3.38 5.16 9.23
N PHE A 212 -2.56 6.15 9.59
CA PHE A 212 -1.21 5.89 10.08
C PHE A 212 -0.94 6.73 11.33
N ARG A 213 -0.94 6.08 12.50
CA ARG A 213 -0.71 6.68 13.81
C ARG A 213 -1.60 7.93 14.01
N ASN A 214 -1.05 8.98 14.59
CA ASN A 214 -1.77 10.24 14.86
C ASN A 214 -1.80 11.21 13.65
N ASN A 215 -1.47 10.73 12.45
CA ASN A 215 -1.56 11.55 11.25
C ASN A 215 -3.02 11.66 10.78
N PRO A 216 -3.38 12.75 10.07
CA PRO A 216 -4.65 12.82 9.36
C PRO A 216 -4.81 11.66 8.38
N LYS A 217 -6.04 11.39 7.92
CA LYS A 217 -6.27 10.45 6.81
C LYS A 217 -5.40 10.85 5.62
N ALA A 218 -4.56 9.92 5.18
CA ALA A 218 -3.58 10.10 4.13
C ALA A 218 -4.01 9.39 2.86
N ARG A 219 -3.83 9.99 1.68
CA ARG A 219 -3.89 9.28 0.40
C ARG A 219 -2.58 8.52 0.17
N ALA A 220 -2.55 7.66 -0.82
CA ALA A 220 -1.32 6.93 -1.20
C ALA A 220 -0.14 7.88 -1.51
N GLU A 221 -0.42 9.02 -2.15
CA GLU A 221 0.58 10.05 -2.44
C GLU A 221 1.10 10.72 -1.17
N ASP A 222 0.22 11.02 -0.22
CA ASP A 222 0.57 11.63 1.06
C ASP A 222 1.53 10.72 1.86
N LEU A 223 1.29 9.40 1.89
CA LEU A 223 2.20 8.43 2.53
C LEU A 223 3.53 8.29 1.78
N ASN A 224 3.53 8.41 0.45
CA ASN A 224 4.78 8.40 -0.32
C ASN A 224 5.64 9.64 0.01
N ASN A 225 5.02 10.82 0.14
CA ASN A 225 5.70 12.06 0.56
C ASN A 225 6.21 11.96 2.01
N PHE A 226 5.42 11.34 2.90
CA PHE A 226 5.85 11.05 4.26
C PHE A 226 7.08 10.14 4.29
N HIS A 227 7.05 9.06 3.51
CA HIS A 227 8.18 8.13 3.37
C HIS A 227 9.43 8.85 2.85
N PHE A 228 9.29 9.71 1.82
CA PHE A 228 10.39 10.53 1.30
C PHE A 228 11.02 11.39 2.41
N GLY A 229 10.20 11.97 3.29
CA GLY A 229 10.69 12.70 4.46
C GLY A 229 11.50 11.81 5.41
N VAL A 230 11.02 10.60 5.70
CA VAL A 230 11.73 9.66 6.60
C VAL A 230 13.09 9.28 6.03
N VAL A 231 13.15 8.79 4.78
CA VAL A 231 14.42 8.36 4.16
C VAL A 231 15.36 9.54 3.88
N GLY A 232 14.81 10.72 3.56
CA GLY A 232 15.60 11.91 3.39
C GLY A 232 16.22 12.41 4.68
N LYS A 233 15.54 12.22 5.82
CA LYS A 233 16.08 12.58 7.14
C LYS A 233 17.10 11.58 7.66
N SER A 234 16.98 10.31 7.32
CA SER A 234 17.98 9.29 7.65
C SER A 234 19.25 9.45 6.82
N PHE A 235 19.14 9.96 5.59
CA PHE A 235 20.31 10.19 4.74
C PHE A 235 21.16 11.36 5.25
N TRP A 236 22.30 11.07 5.80
CA TRP A 236 23.17 12.00 6.56
C TRP A 236 23.71 13.18 5.74
N MET A 237 23.75 13.09 4.40
CA MET A 237 24.34 14.10 3.54
C MET A 237 23.43 15.32 3.27
N PHE A 238 22.11 15.24 3.52
CA PHE A 238 21.18 16.29 3.16
C PHE A 238 20.51 16.93 4.37
N SER A 239 20.38 18.26 4.33
CA SER A 239 19.53 18.98 5.29
C SER A 239 18.05 18.86 4.92
N GLU A 240 17.16 19.07 5.91
CA GLU A 240 15.71 19.11 5.67
C GLU A 240 15.33 20.18 4.65
N GLU A 241 15.97 21.36 4.72
CA GLU A 241 15.75 22.45 3.79
C GLU A 241 16.18 22.07 2.35
N PHE A 242 17.33 21.41 2.19
CA PHE A 242 17.78 20.91 0.90
C PHE A 242 16.77 19.93 0.31
N MET A 243 16.23 19.03 1.10
CA MET A 243 15.22 18.06 0.67
C MET A 243 13.94 18.75 0.21
N LEU A 244 13.45 19.75 0.95
CA LEU A 244 12.26 20.51 0.57
C LEU A 244 12.49 21.35 -0.70
N LYS A 245 13.65 22.01 -0.83
CA LYS A 245 14.02 22.76 -2.05
C LYS A 245 14.09 21.82 -3.27
N THR A 246 14.60 20.61 -3.08
CA THR A 246 14.69 19.61 -4.18
C THR A 246 13.29 19.13 -4.59
N ALA A 247 12.39 18.86 -3.64
CA ALA A 247 11.00 18.49 -3.94
C ALA A 247 10.30 19.60 -4.74
N GLY A 248 10.43 20.85 -4.31
CA GLY A 248 9.87 22.01 -5.03
C GLY A 248 10.43 22.18 -6.44
N ALA A 249 11.73 21.98 -6.63
CA ALA A 249 12.34 22.05 -7.95
C ALA A 249 11.80 21.00 -8.92
N VAL A 250 11.60 19.76 -8.43
CA VAL A 250 11.00 18.66 -9.20
C VAL A 250 9.56 18.99 -9.58
N GLU A 251 8.75 19.52 -8.64
CA GLU A 251 7.37 19.88 -8.95
C GLU A 251 7.29 21.04 -9.95
N MET A 252 8.13 22.05 -9.83
CA MET A 252 8.18 23.15 -10.82
C MET A 252 8.57 22.65 -12.22
N GLN A 253 9.53 21.73 -12.31
CA GLN A 253 9.90 21.11 -13.59
C GLN A 253 8.73 20.33 -14.20
N LYS A 254 8.09 19.47 -13.42
CA LYS A 254 6.93 18.68 -13.84
C LYS A 254 5.77 19.58 -14.28
N TRP A 255 5.52 20.66 -13.57
CA TRP A 255 4.49 21.63 -13.95
C TRP A 255 4.75 22.25 -15.30
N ALA A 256 6.01 22.65 -15.57
CA ALA A 256 6.42 23.21 -16.87
C ALA A 256 6.30 22.18 -18.02
N GLU A 257 6.60 20.91 -17.76
CA GLU A 257 6.38 19.82 -18.71
C GLU A 257 4.88 19.59 -19.00
N ASP A 258 4.06 19.54 -17.96
CA ASP A 258 2.60 19.42 -18.09
C ASP A 258 1.98 20.60 -18.84
N TYR A 259 2.52 21.82 -18.70
CA TYR A 259 2.12 22.98 -19.49
C TYR A 259 2.42 22.78 -20.98
N LYS A 260 3.62 22.30 -21.34
CA LYS A 260 3.99 22.00 -22.74
C LYS A 260 3.06 20.94 -23.35
N LEU A 261 2.52 20.04 -22.54
CA LEU A 261 1.56 19.01 -22.94
C LEU A 261 0.09 19.48 -22.93
N GLY A 262 -0.15 20.78 -22.68
CA GLY A 262 -1.52 21.35 -22.62
C GLY A 262 -2.35 20.96 -21.39
N LYS A 263 -1.71 20.35 -20.38
CA LYS A 263 -2.40 19.91 -19.15
C LYS A 263 -2.51 20.99 -18.07
N ARG A 264 -1.78 22.10 -18.23
CA ARG A 264 -1.76 23.23 -17.28
C ARG A 264 -1.99 24.54 -18.01
N PRO A 265 -2.63 25.52 -17.38
CA PRO A 265 -2.92 26.82 -18.02
C PRO A 265 -1.70 27.75 -18.06
N THR A 266 -0.71 27.54 -17.21
CA THR A 266 0.50 28.37 -17.12
C THR A 266 1.75 27.50 -16.96
N PRO A 267 2.94 27.98 -17.39
CA PRO A 267 4.19 27.23 -17.24
C PRO A 267 4.75 27.24 -15.80
N TYR A 268 4.14 28.00 -14.91
CA TYR A 268 4.63 28.22 -13.55
C TYR A 268 3.64 27.71 -12.51
N VAL A 269 4.15 27.12 -11.43
CA VAL A 269 3.36 26.82 -10.23
C VAL A 269 2.76 28.10 -9.65
N PRO A 270 1.67 28.02 -8.85
CA PRO A 270 1.09 29.18 -8.19
C PRO A 270 2.11 30.00 -7.42
N GLU A 271 1.99 31.32 -7.42
CA GLU A 271 2.91 32.21 -6.68
C GLU A 271 2.96 31.89 -5.18
N SER A 272 1.82 31.49 -4.61
CA SER A 272 1.76 31.06 -3.21
C SER A 272 2.64 29.85 -2.89
N TRP A 273 3.03 29.07 -3.90
CA TRP A 273 3.94 27.91 -3.74
C TRP A 273 5.41 28.31 -3.87
N ARG A 274 5.68 29.51 -4.39
CA ARG A 274 7.03 30.04 -4.59
C ARG A 274 7.15 31.50 -4.09
N PRO A 275 6.82 31.80 -2.82
CA PRO A 275 6.96 33.17 -2.31
C PRO A 275 8.42 33.60 -2.41
N ILE A 276 8.65 34.81 -2.88
CA ILE A 276 9.98 35.39 -2.93
C ILE A 276 10.26 36.02 -1.58
N ILE A 277 11.36 35.63 -0.96
CA ILE A 277 11.82 36.15 0.32
C ILE A 277 13.17 36.82 0.17
N VAL A 278 13.45 37.81 1.01
CA VAL A 278 14.76 38.43 1.12
C VAL A 278 15.57 37.66 2.15
N THR A 279 16.68 37.03 1.71
CA THR A 279 17.55 36.21 2.57
C THR A 279 18.81 36.96 3.01
N GLY A 280 19.08 38.14 2.41
CA GLY A 280 20.23 38.94 2.72
C GLY A 280 20.32 40.14 1.82
N TYR A 281 21.47 40.84 1.89
CA TYR A 281 21.82 41.97 1.02
C TYR A 281 23.25 41.79 0.48
N TYR A 282 23.46 42.14 -0.79
CA TYR A 282 24.80 42.22 -1.32
C TYR A 282 25.57 43.32 -0.59
N PRO A 283 26.89 43.14 -0.34
CA PRO A 283 27.72 44.22 0.18
C PRO A 283 27.65 45.45 -0.73
N SER A 284 27.72 46.64 -0.15
CA SER A 284 27.66 47.92 -0.88
C SER A 284 28.72 48.02 -1.97
N VAL A 285 29.88 47.40 -1.78
CA VAL A 285 30.96 47.29 -2.78
C VAL A 285 30.57 46.49 -4.03
N MET A 286 29.49 45.70 -3.98
CA MET A 286 28.91 44.95 -5.13
C MET A 286 27.60 45.58 -5.63
N GLY A 287 27.37 46.88 -5.31
CA GLY A 287 26.21 47.62 -5.78
C GLY A 287 25.03 47.66 -4.82
N GLY A 288 25.11 46.93 -3.70
CA GLY A 288 24.07 46.90 -2.67
C GLY A 288 22.72 46.41 -3.24
N GLY A 289 21.94 45.69 -2.45
CA GLY A 289 20.63 45.29 -2.89
C GLY A 289 20.19 43.95 -2.23
N PRO A 290 18.91 43.69 -2.19
CA PRO A 290 18.41 42.47 -1.57
C PRO A 290 18.76 41.22 -2.38
N ILE A 291 19.09 40.14 -1.67
CA ILE A 291 19.23 38.79 -2.20
C ILE A 291 17.85 38.13 -2.05
N TYR A 292 17.29 37.68 -3.15
CA TYR A 292 15.99 37.03 -3.20
C TYR A 292 16.14 35.54 -3.37
N GLU A 293 15.38 34.79 -2.61
CA GLU A 293 15.22 33.33 -2.74
C GLU A 293 13.75 32.94 -2.75
N ILE A 294 13.47 31.76 -3.26
CA ILE A 294 12.14 31.15 -3.14
C ILE A 294 12.00 30.60 -1.72
N GLY A 295 11.04 31.15 -0.95
CA GLY A 295 10.70 30.68 0.38
C GLY A 295 9.86 29.40 0.36
N TRP A 296 9.60 28.88 1.56
CA TRP A 296 8.71 27.71 1.74
C TRP A 296 7.33 27.97 1.10
N PRO A 297 6.74 27.01 0.36
CA PRO A 297 7.14 25.63 0.14
C PRO A 297 8.10 25.39 -1.03
N TYR A 298 8.87 26.36 -1.46
CA TYR A 298 9.94 26.27 -2.47
C TYR A 298 9.48 25.85 -3.88
N GLY A 299 8.21 26.08 -4.22
CA GLY A 299 7.62 25.66 -5.49
C GLY A 299 6.88 24.31 -5.43
N ASP A 300 6.92 23.64 -4.30
CA ASP A 300 6.14 22.42 -4.05
C ASP A 300 4.70 22.76 -3.64
N ASN A 301 3.80 21.77 -3.76
CA ASN A 301 2.48 21.88 -3.18
C ASN A 301 2.61 21.94 -1.63
N PRO A 302 2.05 22.98 -0.96
CA PRO A 302 2.15 23.10 0.49
C PRO A 302 1.67 21.88 1.27
N LYS A 303 0.72 21.12 0.69
CA LYS A 303 0.22 19.89 1.29
C LYS A 303 1.30 18.80 1.28
N ASP A 304 2.00 18.65 0.16
CA ASP A 304 3.02 17.62 -0.04
C ASP A 304 4.24 17.90 0.84
N SER A 305 4.72 19.16 0.85
CA SER A 305 5.77 19.61 1.78
C SER A 305 5.44 19.34 3.25
N ARG A 306 4.18 19.52 3.68
CA ARG A 306 3.77 19.21 5.06
C ARG A 306 3.87 17.71 5.38
N TRP A 307 3.58 16.85 4.41
CA TRP A 307 3.75 15.41 4.60
C TRP A 307 5.23 15.01 4.68
N ILE A 308 6.10 15.63 3.90
CA ILE A 308 7.55 15.45 3.99
C ILE A 308 8.06 15.86 5.38
N ILE A 309 7.65 17.03 5.88
CA ILE A 309 8.02 17.50 7.23
C ILE A 309 7.53 16.56 8.34
N ARG A 310 6.33 15.98 8.20
CA ARG A 310 5.85 14.95 9.13
C ARG A 310 6.76 13.72 9.12
N GLY A 311 7.27 13.33 7.96
CA GLY A 311 8.24 12.24 7.84
C GLY A 311 9.55 12.56 8.56
N PHE A 312 10.09 13.78 8.44
CA PHE A 312 11.26 14.22 9.20
C PHE A 312 11.04 14.12 10.71
N ASN A 313 9.89 14.60 11.18
CA ASN A 313 9.55 14.59 12.60
C ASN A 313 9.35 13.16 13.13
N TYR A 314 8.74 12.31 12.34
CA TYR A 314 8.59 10.89 12.67
C TYR A 314 9.95 10.20 12.85
N TYR A 315 10.89 10.40 11.93
CA TYR A 315 12.24 9.86 12.05
C TYR A 315 12.92 10.32 13.35
N LYS A 316 12.87 11.62 13.64
CA LYS A 316 13.47 12.21 14.87
C LYS A 316 12.89 11.62 16.16
N SER A 317 11.61 11.25 16.16
CA SER A 317 10.91 10.82 17.37
C SER A 317 10.84 9.30 17.58
N HIS A 318 11.05 8.51 16.51
CA HIS A 318 10.81 7.06 16.56
C HIS A 318 12.00 6.22 16.08
N MET A 319 12.98 6.80 15.39
CA MET A 319 14.06 6.04 14.74
C MET A 319 15.48 6.49 15.16
N LYS A 320 15.59 7.56 15.95
CA LYS A 320 16.85 8.03 16.53
C LYS A 320 17.07 7.50 17.95
#